data_69e3e708c47c33bcb154ff5dab0f0f7a
#
_entry.id   69e3e708c47c33bcb154ff5dab0f0f7a
#
_cell.length_a   1.000
_cell.length_b   1.000
_cell.length_c   1.000
_cell.angle_alpha   90.00
_cell.angle_beta   90.00
_cell.angle_gamma   90.00
#
_symmetry.space_group_name_H-M   'P 1'
#
loop_
_entity.id
_entity.type
_entity.pdbx_description
1 polymer ?
#
loop_
_entity_poly.entity_id
_entity_poly.type
_entity_poly.pdbx_seq_one_letter_code
_entity_poly.pdbx_strand_id
1 'polypeptide(L)'
;MMMMNRLLIICASLLLLMVSLPLRAQEITFEESPLIRVGVWDQWEESPFRSGQLTGNCKVVANPFADGGNPSAYVLGCQRSLYGSNLYGARVDLPEDQQFELTPQEKYLHVLIHKPVAGRCMLLVLGKHQEPGWEHQRTDVVQSARLSLNQAVPGQWSDVVFPLKGVGQVRATSLVIVFDCESPHRLTAPFVAYMDNIRLGDAVPQQVNPGDGTLSRGDGRGNADTASAPGMVLVSNFQRNGEVLLSNGQPFNVGFRHPRCTPLRVKGVGEEGFTCTGIIVHHGPGAMLSRLFTQEDFLDDGSLVIPAELLEGDILIEGVMTERK
;
A
#
# COMPACT_ATOMS: atom_id res chain seq x y z
N MET A 1 30.48 44.99 35.38
CA MET A 1 30.99 44.54 34.09
C MET A 1 31.16 43.00 34.00
N MET A 2 31.55 42.31 35.08
CA MET A 2 31.75 40.84 35.07
C MET A 2 30.47 40.00 35.05
N MET A 3 29.33 40.49 35.57
CA MET A 3 28.04 39.79 35.58
C MET A 3 27.35 39.82 34.22
N MET A 4 27.50 40.90 33.45
CA MET A 4 26.89 41.06 32.13
C MET A 4 27.51 40.15 31.06
N ASN A 5 28.82 39.87 31.16
CA ASN A 5 29.49 38.94 30.27
C ASN A 5 29.09 37.46 30.49
N ARG A 6 28.79 37.08 31.76
CA ARG A 6 28.31 35.70 32.03
C ARG A 6 26.90 35.45 31.51
N LEU A 7 26.03 36.46 31.56
CA LEU A 7 24.67 36.33 31.00
C LEU A 7 24.67 36.21 29.47
N LEU A 8 25.55 36.94 28.79
CA LEU A 8 25.72 36.89 27.34
C LEU A 8 26.24 35.53 26.86
N ILE A 9 27.16 34.90 27.60
CA ILE A 9 27.70 33.59 27.29
C ILE A 9 26.66 32.50 27.49
N ILE A 10 25.82 32.60 28.53
CA ILE A 10 24.74 31.64 28.79
C ILE A 10 23.63 31.74 27.69
N CYS A 11 23.28 32.96 27.30
CA CYS A 11 22.30 33.16 26.20
C CYS A 11 22.85 32.69 24.84
N ALA A 12 24.14 32.89 24.56
CA ALA A 12 24.77 32.41 23.35
C ALA A 12 24.86 30.87 23.31
N SER A 13 25.15 30.22 24.45
CA SER A 13 25.17 28.76 24.54
C SER A 13 23.77 28.14 24.43
N LEU A 14 22.72 28.79 24.97
CA LEU A 14 21.31 28.34 24.78
C LEU A 14 20.85 28.53 23.34
N LEU A 15 21.26 29.61 22.67
CA LEU A 15 20.96 29.84 21.26
C LEU A 15 21.66 28.80 20.35
N LEU A 16 22.90 28.42 20.67
CA LEU A 16 23.59 27.36 19.91
C LEU A 16 23.02 25.98 20.15
N LEU A 17 22.43 25.70 21.32
CA LEU A 17 21.71 24.43 21.56
C LEU A 17 20.39 24.33 20.81
N MET A 18 19.73 25.44 20.48
CA MET A 18 18.50 25.43 19.70
C MET A 18 18.74 25.22 18.19
N VAL A 19 19.97 25.44 17.70
CA VAL A 19 20.29 25.28 16.27
C VAL A 19 20.72 23.85 15.91
N SER A 20 20.95 22.99 16.91
CA SER A 20 21.38 21.60 16.68
C SER A 20 20.33 20.53 16.95
N LEU A 21 19.04 20.89 16.92
CA LEU A 21 18.03 19.86 16.74
C LEU A 21 18.23 19.31 15.33
N PRO A 22 18.59 18.03 15.16
CA PRO A 22 18.64 17.46 13.85
C PRO A 22 17.26 17.69 13.25
N LEU A 23 17.19 18.30 12.06
CA LEU A 23 15.98 18.19 11.24
C LEU A 23 15.72 16.68 11.14
N ARG A 24 14.81 16.16 11.95
CA ARG A 24 14.30 14.81 11.73
C ARG A 24 13.81 14.82 10.29
N ALA A 25 14.47 14.03 9.47
CA ALA A 25 13.96 13.75 8.15
C ALA A 25 12.46 13.42 8.32
N GLN A 26 11.60 14.17 7.67
CA GLN A 26 10.17 14.00 7.76
C GLN A 26 9.87 12.57 7.30
N GLU A 27 9.51 11.71 8.22
CA GLU A 27 9.19 10.31 7.98
C GLU A 27 7.70 10.11 8.19
N ILE A 28 7.05 9.53 7.20
CA ILE A 28 5.65 9.13 7.31
C ILE A 28 5.63 7.67 7.73
N THR A 29 5.15 7.43 8.93
CA THR A 29 4.82 6.10 9.44
C THR A 29 3.31 5.98 9.61
N PHE A 30 2.82 4.76 9.72
CA PHE A 30 1.38 4.51 9.93
C PHE A 30 1.05 4.16 11.39
N GLU A 31 1.98 4.39 12.31
CA GLU A 31 1.83 4.08 13.74
C GLU A 31 0.80 4.99 14.45
N GLU A 32 0.75 6.27 14.05
CA GLU A 32 -0.09 7.28 14.70
C GLU A 32 -1.28 7.72 13.85
N SER A 33 -1.82 6.85 13.05
CA SER A 33 -2.60 7.14 11.87
C SER A 33 -4.09 7.38 11.99
N PRO A 34 -4.65 8.39 12.62
CA PRO A 34 -5.98 8.81 12.17
C PRO A 34 -5.96 9.97 11.16
N LEU A 35 -4.84 10.61 10.87
CA LEU A 35 -4.82 11.86 10.11
C LEU A 35 -4.36 11.73 8.65
N ILE A 36 -3.71 10.63 8.28
CA ILE A 36 -3.23 10.43 6.91
C ILE A 36 -4.35 9.81 6.08
N ARG A 37 -4.82 10.55 5.10
CA ARG A 37 -5.81 10.04 4.16
C ARG A 37 -5.14 9.14 3.14
N VAL A 38 -5.62 7.92 3.03
CA VAL A 38 -5.07 6.87 2.15
C VAL A 38 -6.16 6.25 1.29
N GLY A 39 -5.77 5.63 0.19
CA GLY A 39 -6.69 4.92 -0.69
C GLY A 39 -6.00 4.43 -1.94
N VAL A 40 -6.77 4.12 -2.97
CA VAL A 40 -6.27 3.72 -4.29
C VAL A 40 -6.36 4.87 -5.27
N TRP A 41 -5.51 4.83 -6.29
CA TRP A 41 -5.51 5.79 -7.38
C TRP A 41 -5.12 5.10 -8.68
N ASP A 42 -5.74 5.52 -9.79
CA ASP A 42 -5.38 5.10 -11.12
C ASP A 42 -5.56 6.27 -12.10
N GLN A 43 -4.71 6.36 -13.10
CA GLN A 43 -4.78 7.41 -14.11
C GLN A 43 -5.65 7.03 -15.30
N TRP A 44 -5.86 5.75 -15.55
CA TRP A 44 -6.64 5.29 -16.69
C TRP A 44 -8.10 5.74 -16.61
N GLU A 45 -8.61 6.35 -17.68
CA GLU A 45 -9.94 6.98 -17.69
C GLU A 45 -11.08 6.01 -17.43
N GLU A 46 -10.97 4.79 -17.92
CA GLU A 46 -11.97 3.74 -17.75
C GLU A 46 -11.76 2.92 -16.47
N SER A 47 -10.73 3.23 -15.70
CA SER A 47 -10.48 2.55 -14.45
C SER A 47 -11.55 2.90 -13.42
N PRO A 48 -12.12 1.91 -12.72
CA PRO A 48 -13.01 2.17 -11.60
C PRO A 48 -12.29 2.84 -10.42
N PHE A 49 -10.96 2.91 -10.44
CA PHE A 49 -10.09 3.50 -9.43
C PHE A 49 -9.48 4.84 -9.85
N ARG A 50 -10.06 5.48 -10.84
CA ARG A 50 -9.57 6.76 -11.37
C ARG A 50 -9.34 7.79 -10.27
N SER A 51 -8.44 8.73 -10.55
CA SER A 51 -8.02 9.81 -9.65
C SER A 51 -9.18 10.49 -8.91
N GLY A 52 -8.98 10.79 -7.63
CA GLY A 52 -9.95 11.44 -6.75
C GLY A 52 -10.77 10.50 -5.89
N GLN A 53 -10.76 9.21 -6.14
CA GLN A 53 -11.43 8.22 -5.29
C GLN A 53 -10.45 7.58 -4.30
N LEU A 54 -10.47 8.05 -3.07
CA LEU A 54 -9.73 7.44 -1.97
C LEU A 54 -10.56 6.31 -1.33
N THR A 55 -10.84 5.28 -2.11
CA THR A 55 -11.66 4.14 -1.71
C THR A 55 -11.00 2.83 -2.11
N GLY A 56 -11.55 1.73 -1.65
CA GLY A 56 -11.12 0.39 -2.03
C GLY A 56 -10.16 -0.26 -1.05
N ASN A 57 -9.27 -1.07 -1.56
CA ASN A 57 -8.47 -2.01 -0.80
C ASN A 57 -7.13 -1.42 -0.33
N CYS A 58 -7.12 -0.17 0.09
CA CYS A 58 -5.95 0.49 0.64
C CYS A 58 -6.27 1.09 1.99
N LYS A 59 -5.68 0.56 3.06
CA LYS A 59 -5.92 0.98 4.44
C LYS A 59 -4.76 0.64 5.37
N VAL A 60 -4.70 1.35 6.49
CA VAL A 60 -3.76 1.03 7.56
C VAL A 60 -4.21 -0.23 8.29
N VAL A 61 -3.29 -1.16 8.48
CA VAL A 61 -3.53 -2.47 9.11
C VAL A 61 -2.40 -2.81 10.07
N ALA A 62 -2.64 -3.76 10.96
CA ALA A 62 -1.56 -4.36 11.73
C ALA A 62 -0.52 -4.97 10.76
N ASN A 63 0.76 -4.76 11.05
CA ASN A 63 1.84 -5.27 10.21
C ASN A 63 1.89 -6.80 10.25
N PRO A 64 1.55 -7.51 9.16
CA PRO A 64 1.57 -8.97 9.15
C PRO A 64 2.97 -9.54 8.99
N PHE A 65 3.97 -8.71 8.75
CA PHE A 65 5.36 -9.08 8.51
C PHE A 65 6.32 -8.27 9.40
N ALA A 66 5.90 -7.98 10.64
CA ALA A 66 6.75 -7.29 11.59
C ALA A 66 7.99 -8.15 11.90
N ASP A 67 9.16 -7.68 11.46
CA ASP A 67 10.45 -8.33 11.61
C ASP A 67 11.57 -7.31 11.81
N GLY A 68 12.82 -7.76 11.81
CA GLY A 68 13.98 -6.87 11.91
C GLY A 68 14.11 -5.88 10.74
N GLY A 69 13.43 -6.11 9.64
CA GLY A 69 13.39 -5.21 8.48
C GLY A 69 12.37 -4.09 8.63
N ASN A 70 11.25 -4.36 9.29
CA ASN A 70 10.23 -3.38 9.65
C ASN A 70 9.51 -3.79 10.94
N PRO A 71 9.94 -3.29 12.11
CA PRO A 71 9.33 -3.62 13.38
C PRO A 71 8.04 -2.84 13.68
N SER A 72 7.58 -1.99 12.77
CA SER A 72 6.36 -1.18 12.96
C SER A 72 5.14 -2.06 13.28
N ALA A 73 4.29 -1.62 14.20
CA ALA A 73 3.07 -2.33 14.55
C ALA A 73 1.99 -2.19 13.47
N TYR A 74 2.00 -1.06 12.74
CA TYR A 74 1.05 -0.76 11.69
C TYR A 74 1.74 -0.37 10.39
N VAL A 75 1.11 -0.70 9.26
CA VAL A 75 1.59 -0.43 7.91
C VAL A 75 0.41 -0.11 6.99
N LEU A 76 0.66 0.50 5.84
CA LEU A 76 -0.34 0.64 4.80
C LEU A 76 -0.38 -0.64 3.94
N GLY A 77 -1.50 -1.36 3.99
CA GLY A 77 -1.78 -2.48 3.08
C GLY A 77 -2.57 -2.00 1.87
N CYS A 78 -2.18 -2.42 0.67
CA CYS A 78 -2.87 -2.10 -0.56
C CYS A 78 -2.95 -3.32 -1.49
N GLN A 79 -4.14 -3.61 -1.96
CA GLN A 79 -4.37 -4.69 -2.91
C GLN A 79 -4.14 -4.18 -4.34
N ARG A 80 -3.18 -4.78 -5.05
CA ARG A 80 -2.92 -4.52 -6.47
C ARG A 80 -3.94 -5.26 -7.32
N SER A 81 -4.85 -4.49 -7.92
CA SER A 81 -5.94 -5.00 -8.74
C SER A 81 -5.46 -5.52 -10.10
N LEU A 82 -6.12 -6.57 -10.62
CA LEU A 82 -5.99 -6.99 -12.02
C LEU A 82 -6.60 -5.96 -13.00
N TYR A 83 -7.58 -5.20 -12.54
CA TYR A 83 -8.29 -4.22 -13.37
C TYR A 83 -7.70 -2.82 -13.31
N GLY A 84 -6.69 -2.63 -12.48
CA GLY A 84 -5.93 -1.40 -12.46
C GLY A 84 -4.95 -1.33 -13.62
N SER A 85 -4.73 -0.13 -14.15
CA SER A 85 -3.69 0.07 -15.16
C SER A 85 -2.29 -0.16 -14.58
N ASN A 86 -1.26 -0.05 -15.43
CA ASN A 86 0.14 -0.05 -14.96
C ASN A 86 0.50 1.20 -14.12
N LEU A 87 -0.45 2.11 -13.91
CA LEU A 87 -0.32 3.28 -13.03
C LEU A 87 -1.21 3.19 -11.78
N TYR A 88 -1.85 2.04 -11.54
CA TYR A 88 -2.64 1.80 -10.33
C TYR A 88 -1.74 1.64 -9.11
N GLY A 89 -2.03 2.38 -8.06
CA GLY A 89 -1.23 2.32 -6.83
C GLY A 89 -1.94 2.79 -5.57
N ALA A 90 -1.22 2.70 -4.46
CA ALA A 90 -1.62 3.25 -3.18
C ALA A 90 -1.37 4.76 -3.16
N ARG A 91 -2.40 5.53 -2.90
CA ARG A 91 -2.32 6.98 -2.71
C ARG A 91 -2.23 7.32 -1.23
N VAL A 92 -1.30 8.19 -0.91
CA VAL A 92 -1.12 8.80 0.41
C VAL A 92 -1.20 10.31 0.25
N ASP A 93 -2.19 10.94 0.86
CA ASP A 93 -2.28 12.39 0.91
C ASP A 93 -1.35 12.93 2.00
N LEU A 94 -0.45 13.82 1.62
CA LEU A 94 0.54 14.39 2.54
C LEU A 94 -0.12 15.43 3.45
N PRO A 95 0.04 15.33 4.78
CA PRO A 95 -0.30 16.40 5.69
C PRO A 95 0.36 17.72 5.26
N GLU A 96 -0.24 18.84 5.59
CA GLU A 96 0.20 20.15 5.08
C GLU A 96 1.65 20.47 5.45
N ASP A 97 2.07 20.07 6.63
CA ASP A 97 3.44 20.22 7.16
C ASP A 97 4.45 19.23 6.54
N GLN A 98 3.97 18.20 5.85
CA GLN A 98 4.79 17.19 5.17
C GLN A 98 4.79 17.35 3.65
N GLN A 99 4.04 18.31 3.12
CA GLN A 99 4.09 18.65 1.71
C GLN A 99 5.45 19.27 1.36
N PHE A 100 5.98 18.89 0.21
CA PHE A 100 7.30 19.36 -0.23
C PHE A 100 7.28 19.85 -1.67
N GLU A 101 8.28 20.65 -2.03
CA GLU A 101 8.44 21.14 -3.39
C GLU A 101 9.35 20.23 -4.21
N LEU A 102 8.88 19.89 -5.42
CA LEU A 102 9.72 19.30 -6.45
C LEU A 102 10.49 20.42 -7.14
N THR A 103 11.79 20.32 -7.11
CA THR A 103 12.71 21.28 -7.72
C THR A 103 13.55 20.60 -8.81
N PRO A 104 14.26 21.34 -9.66
CA PRO A 104 15.23 20.76 -10.60
C PRO A 104 16.36 19.99 -9.90
N GLN A 105 16.61 20.26 -8.62
CA GLN A 105 17.54 19.48 -7.82
C GLN A 105 17.00 18.08 -7.55
N GLU A 106 17.82 17.08 -7.81
CA GLU A 106 17.49 15.70 -7.57
C GLU A 106 17.42 15.41 -6.06
N LYS A 107 16.32 14.78 -5.64
CA LYS A 107 16.09 14.23 -4.30
C LYS A 107 15.68 12.78 -4.45
N TYR A 108 15.62 12.06 -3.36
CA TYR A 108 15.21 10.65 -3.38
C TYR A 108 14.15 10.40 -2.31
N LEU A 109 13.10 9.67 -2.70
CA LEU A 109 12.07 9.18 -1.79
C LEU A 109 12.32 7.71 -1.52
N HIS A 110 12.41 7.37 -0.26
CA HIS A 110 12.51 6.01 0.23
C HIS A 110 11.14 5.55 0.72
N VAL A 111 10.81 4.32 0.42
CA VAL A 111 9.60 3.65 0.91
C VAL A 111 9.96 2.21 1.24
N LEU A 112 9.70 1.77 2.46
CA LEU A 112 9.74 0.34 2.77
C LEU A 112 8.56 -0.33 2.10
N ILE A 113 8.84 -1.35 1.28
CA ILE A 113 7.82 -2.11 0.55
C ILE A 113 8.03 -3.60 0.81
N HIS A 114 6.94 -4.27 1.15
CA HIS A 114 6.85 -5.73 1.20
C HIS A 114 5.78 -6.19 0.20
N LYS A 115 6.17 -7.02 -0.77
CA LYS A 115 5.24 -7.56 -1.77
C LYS A 115 5.63 -9.00 -2.16
N PRO A 116 4.66 -9.85 -2.56
CA PRO A 116 4.92 -11.26 -2.85
C PRO A 116 5.58 -11.51 -4.21
N VAL A 117 5.56 -10.52 -5.12
CA VAL A 117 6.05 -10.66 -6.49
C VAL A 117 7.26 -9.77 -6.74
N ALA A 118 8.20 -10.24 -7.56
CA ALA A 118 9.31 -9.41 -8.05
C ALA A 118 8.77 -8.32 -8.98
N GLY A 119 9.59 -7.32 -9.25
CA GLY A 119 9.29 -6.29 -10.22
C GLY A 119 9.54 -4.89 -9.70
N ARG A 120 9.64 -3.96 -10.65
CA ARG A 120 9.93 -2.56 -10.38
C ARG A 120 8.68 -1.82 -9.93
N CYS A 121 8.85 -0.94 -8.97
CA CYS A 121 7.83 -0.01 -8.52
C CYS A 121 7.94 1.32 -9.24
N MET A 122 6.87 2.10 -9.22
CA MET A 122 6.83 3.46 -9.76
C MET A 122 6.24 4.40 -8.71
N LEU A 123 6.76 5.62 -8.68
CA LEU A 123 6.21 6.72 -7.91
C LEU A 123 5.56 7.72 -8.87
N LEU A 124 4.32 8.10 -8.57
CA LEU A 124 3.68 9.28 -9.15
C LEU A 124 3.50 10.31 -8.03
N VAL A 125 3.82 11.55 -8.34
CA VAL A 125 3.61 12.66 -7.41
C VAL A 125 2.45 13.49 -7.93
N LEU A 126 1.42 13.61 -7.13
CA LEU A 126 0.29 14.50 -7.39
C LEU A 126 0.53 15.84 -6.69
N GLY A 127 0.21 16.91 -7.36
CA GLY A 127 0.47 18.22 -6.79
C GLY A 127 -0.11 19.37 -7.59
N LYS A 128 0.30 20.58 -7.21
CA LYS A 128 -0.07 21.81 -7.87
C LYS A 128 1.15 22.56 -8.35
N HIS A 129 1.07 23.11 -9.55
CA HIS A 129 2.01 24.13 -9.99
C HIS A 129 1.87 25.38 -9.14
N GLN A 130 3.00 25.98 -8.79
CA GLN A 130 3.05 27.24 -8.05
C GLN A 130 3.43 28.44 -8.95
N GLU A 131 3.60 28.20 -10.24
CA GLU A 131 3.91 29.23 -11.20
C GLU A 131 2.66 30.07 -11.54
N PRO A 132 2.80 31.38 -11.80
CA PRO A 132 1.68 32.22 -12.25
C PRO A 132 1.02 31.65 -13.51
N GLY A 133 -0.30 31.63 -13.52
CA GLY A 133 -1.09 31.07 -14.62
C GLY A 133 -1.54 29.62 -14.41
N TRP A 134 -1.10 28.99 -13.32
CA TRP A 134 -1.48 27.60 -12.97
C TRP A 134 -2.39 27.52 -11.75
N GLU A 135 -2.90 28.63 -11.26
CA GLU A 135 -3.69 28.75 -10.02
C GLU A 135 -5.00 27.94 -10.05
N HIS A 136 -5.48 27.62 -11.25
CA HIS A 136 -6.74 26.90 -11.44
C HIS A 136 -6.56 25.40 -11.70
N GLN A 137 -5.34 24.90 -11.69
CA GLN A 137 -5.11 23.47 -11.89
C GLN A 137 -5.65 22.62 -10.75
N ARG A 138 -6.23 21.49 -11.13
CA ARG A 138 -6.73 20.51 -10.16
C ARG A 138 -5.60 19.90 -9.37
N THR A 139 -5.89 19.56 -8.11
CA THR A 139 -4.94 18.90 -7.19
C THR A 139 -4.58 17.47 -7.57
N ASP A 140 -5.24 16.88 -8.55
CA ASP A 140 -5.05 15.50 -8.99
C ASP A 140 -4.17 15.37 -10.25
N VAL A 141 -3.51 16.45 -10.65
CA VAL A 141 -2.60 16.45 -11.79
C VAL A 141 -1.31 15.71 -11.41
N VAL A 142 -0.96 14.70 -12.20
CA VAL A 142 0.32 13.99 -12.05
C VAL A 142 1.45 14.90 -12.54
N GLN A 143 2.33 15.27 -11.62
CA GLN A 143 3.45 16.15 -11.92
C GLN A 143 4.74 15.37 -12.25
N SER A 144 4.88 14.18 -11.70
CA SER A 144 6.09 13.36 -11.87
C SER A 144 5.76 11.88 -11.79
N ALA A 145 6.28 11.11 -12.73
CA ALA A 145 6.30 9.65 -12.68
C ALA A 145 7.75 9.18 -12.72
N ARG A 146 8.17 8.38 -11.76
CA ARG A 146 9.54 7.88 -11.63
C ARG A 146 9.55 6.40 -11.33
N LEU A 147 10.43 5.68 -12.01
CA LEU A 147 10.73 4.29 -11.69
C LEU A 147 11.65 4.21 -10.48
N SER A 148 11.53 3.15 -9.69
CA SER A 148 12.46 2.87 -8.62
C SER A 148 13.86 2.56 -9.17
N LEU A 149 14.90 2.89 -8.39
CA LEU A 149 16.29 2.55 -8.71
C LEU A 149 16.56 1.05 -8.49
N ASN A 150 15.81 0.42 -7.61
CA ASN A 150 15.96 -0.98 -7.21
C ASN A 150 14.63 -1.71 -7.28
N GLN A 151 14.69 -3.02 -7.29
CA GLN A 151 13.51 -3.87 -7.21
C GLN A 151 13.27 -4.31 -5.77
N ALA A 152 11.99 -4.38 -5.38
CA ALA A 152 11.61 -5.02 -4.13
C ALA A 152 11.87 -6.53 -4.20
N VAL A 153 12.46 -7.08 -3.15
CA VAL A 153 12.68 -8.53 -3.02
C VAL A 153 11.37 -9.18 -2.59
N PRO A 154 10.88 -10.20 -3.32
CA PRO A 154 9.64 -10.86 -2.98
C PRO A 154 9.64 -11.43 -1.56
N GLY A 155 8.56 -11.17 -0.81
CA GLY A 155 8.37 -11.68 0.53
C GLY A 155 9.31 -11.10 1.60
N GLN A 156 9.98 -9.99 1.32
CA GLN A 156 10.85 -9.29 2.26
C GLN A 156 10.60 -7.78 2.22
N TRP A 157 10.78 -7.13 3.36
CA TRP A 157 10.86 -5.68 3.38
C TRP A 157 12.07 -5.20 2.58
N SER A 158 11.86 -4.25 1.72
CA SER A 158 12.89 -3.66 0.86
C SER A 158 12.76 -2.15 0.91
N ASP A 159 13.87 -1.44 1.09
CA ASP A 159 13.93 0.01 0.96
C ASP A 159 13.97 0.38 -0.52
N VAL A 160 12.81 0.72 -1.08
CA VAL A 160 12.64 1.06 -2.50
C VAL A 160 12.86 2.56 -2.67
N VAL A 161 13.80 2.93 -3.54
CA VAL A 161 14.24 4.31 -3.70
C VAL A 161 13.79 4.87 -5.06
N PHE A 162 13.12 6.01 -5.01
CA PHE A 162 12.62 6.71 -6.20
C PHE A 162 13.33 8.05 -6.37
N PRO A 163 13.91 8.35 -7.55
CA PRO A 163 14.44 9.67 -7.82
C PRO A 163 13.30 10.69 -7.95
N LEU A 164 13.44 11.83 -7.32
CA LEU A 164 12.54 12.97 -7.39
C LEU A 164 13.25 14.12 -8.09
N LYS A 165 12.72 14.55 -9.22
CA LYS A 165 13.20 15.70 -9.95
C LYS A 165 12.05 16.35 -10.68
N GLY A 166 11.71 17.56 -10.31
CA GLY A 166 10.64 18.33 -10.93
C GLY A 166 11.11 19.15 -12.12
N VAL A 167 10.15 19.49 -12.96
CA VAL A 167 10.29 20.54 -13.97
C VAL A 167 9.38 21.67 -13.50
N GLY A 168 9.97 22.81 -13.11
CA GLY A 168 9.23 23.93 -12.53
C GLY A 168 9.02 23.78 -11.00
N GLN A 169 8.23 24.67 -10.44
CA GLN A 169 7.87 24.66 -9.02
C GLN A 169 6.55 23.93 -8.83
N VAL A 170 6.62 22.74 -8.29
CA VAL A 170 5.45 21.89 -8.01
C VAL A 170 5.43 21.54 -6.53
N ARG A 171 4.34 21.89 -5.85
CA ARG A 171 4.09 21.46 -4.49
C ARG A 171 3.44 20.08 -4.52
N ALA A 172 4.14 19.08 -4.03
CA ALA A 172 3.64 17.73 -3.86
C ALA A 172 2.62 17.68 -2.73
N THR A 173 1.41 17.21 -3.03
CA THR A 173 0.32 17.09 -2.06
C THR A 173 -0.07 15.64 -1.79
N SER A 174 0.26 14.74 -2.72
CA SER A 174 -0.01 13.31 -2.56
C SER A 174 1.07 12.50 -3.29
N LEU A 175 1.30 11.31 -2.78
CA LEU A 175 2.17 10.31 -3.38
C LEU A 175 1.32 9.12 -3.82
N VAL A 176 1.63 8.54 -4.98
CA VAL A 176 1.04 7.27 -5.42
C VAL A 176 2.17 6.28 -5.64
N ILE A 177 2.18 5.22 -4.86
CA ILE A 177 3.14 4.13 -4.98
C ILE A 177 2.50 3.00 -5.79
N VAL A 178 3.03 2.79 -6.97
CA VAL A 178 2.63 1.71 -7.88
C VAL A 178 3.52 0.51 -7.62
N PHE A 179 2.94 -0.59 -7.14
CA PHE A 179 3.69 -1.78 -6.74
C PHE A 179 4.10 -2.68 -7.90
N ASP A 180 3.44 -2.52 -9.05
CA ASP A 180 3.75 -3.21 -10.29
C ASP A 180 3.39 -2.32 -11.47
N CYS A 181 4.40 -1.79 -12.15
CA CYS A 181 4.27 -0.86 -13.27
C CYS A 181 4.57 -1.49 -14.63
N GLU A 182 4.64 -2.82 -14.71
CA GLU A 182 4.89 -3.51 -15.97
C GLU A 182 3.78 -3.21 -17.01
N SER A 183 4.18 -3.00 -18.25
CA SER A 183 3.27 -2.73 -19.36
C SER A 183 3.59 -3.60 -20.57
N PRO A 184 2.66 -4.43 -21.06
CA PRO A 184 1.38 -4.75 -20.45
C PRO A 184 1.59 -5.45 -19.10
N HIS A 185 0.69 -5.22 -18.16
CA HIS A 185 0.80 -5.91 -16.89
C HIS A 185 0.68 -7.43 -17.10
N ARG A 186 1.55 -8.18 -16.44
CA ARG A 186 1.59 -9.64 -16.54
C ARG A 186 0.97 -10.33 -15.33
N LEU A 187 0.17 -9.61 -14.59
CA LEU A 187 -0.50 -10.14 -13.42
C LEU A 187 -1.49 -11.22 -13.85
N THR A 188 -1.37 -12.38 -13.26
CA THR A 188 -2.31 -13.49 -13.40
C THR A 188 -3.29 -13.54 -12.23
N ALA A 189 -2.94 -12.88 -11.12
CA ALA A 189 -3.78 -12.70 -9.96
C ALA A 189 -3.45 -11.36 -9.29
N PRO A 190 -4.40 -10.72 -8.60
CA PRO A 190 -4.10 -9.59 -7.73
C PRO A 190 -3.26 -10.05 -6.54
N PHE A 191 -2.57 -9.10 -5.90
CA PHE A 191 -1.79 -9.38 -4.69
C PHE A 191 -1.91 -8.21 -3.69
N VAL A 192 -1.60 -8.47 -2.44
CA VAL A 192 -1.48 -7.41 -1.43
C VAL A 192 -0.03 -7.02 -1.27
N ALA A 193 0.25 -5.73 -1.36
CA ALA A 193 1.52 -5.12 -0.99
C ALA A 193 1.34 -4.30 0.29
N TYR A 194 2.43 -4.19 1.04
CA TYR A 194 2.49 -3.38 2.24
C TYR A 194 3.58 -2.34 2.09
N MET A 195 3.36 -1.15 2.65
CA MET A 195 4.38 -0.11 2.66
C MET A 195 4.40 0.66 3.97
N ASP A 196 5.56 1.23 4.27
CA ASP A 196 5.83 1.98 5.49
C ASP A 196 7.03 2.93 5.31
N ASN A 197 7.31 3.73 6.32
CA ASN A 197 8.53 4.54 6.44
C ASN A 197 8.85 5.34 5.17
N ILE A 198 7.90 6.18 4.75
CA ILE A 198 8.09 7.06 3.59
C ILE A 198 8.93 8.25 4.06
N ARG A 199 10.12 8.45 3.46
CA ARG A 199 11.04 9.52 3.86
C ARG A 199 11.89 10.03 2.70
N LEU A 200 12.36 11.25 2.82
CA LEU A 200 13.38 11.80 1.91
C LEU A 200 14.78 11.36 2.38
N GLY A 201 15.68 11.07 1.42
CA GLY A 201 17.01 10.60 1.71
C GLY A 201 17.97 10.76 0.53
N ASP A 202 19.04 10.00 0.52
CA ASP A 202 20.02 9.91 -0.55
C ASP A 202 19.66 8.82 -1.58
N ALA A 203 20.50 8.61 -2.59
CA ALA A 203 20.24 7.62 -3.65
C ALA A 203 20.44 6.17 -3.20
N VAL A 204 21.00 5.93 -2.01
CA VAL A 204 21.41 4.60 -1.57
C VAL A 204 20.29 3.95 -0.76
N PRO A 205 19.79 2.77 -1.15
CA PRO A 205 18.87 2.03 -0.31
C PRO A 205 19.49 1.68 1.03
N GLN A 206 18.75 1.85 2.11
CA GLN A 206 19.18 1.34 3.40
C GLN A 206 19.10 -0.18 3.40
N GLN A 207 20.09 -0.82 4.01
CA GLN A 207 20.00 -2.24 4.27
C GLN A 207 18.89 -2.48 5.30
N VAL A 208 17.85 -3.11 4.84
CA VAL A 208 16.81 -3.64 5.69
C VAL A 208 17.30 -5.00 6.13
N ASN A 209 17.72 -5.11 7.39
CA ASN A 209 18.18 -6.38 7.93
C ASN A 209 16.97 -7.32 8.06
N PRO A 210 16.96 -8.46 7.36
CA PRO A 210 15.86 -9.43 7.45
C PRO A 210 15.90 -10.23 8.76
N GLY A 211 16.14 -9.57 9.90
CA GLY A 211 16.28 -10.26 11.18
C GLY A 211 17.48 -11.20 11.24
N ASP A 212 17.69 -11.85 12.36
CA ASP A 212 18.79 -12.79 12.62
C ASP A 212 18.62 -14.17 11.96
N GLY A 213 17.76 -14.30 10.97
CA GLY A 213 17.49 -15.54 10.23
C GLY A 213 16.59 -16.54 10.97
N THR A 214 16.16 -16.24 12.20
CA THR A 214 15.14 -17.02 12.90
C THR A 214 13.73 -16.63 12.50
N LEU A 215 13.59 -15.46 11.89
CA LEU A 215 12.34 -15.00 11.33
C LEU A 215 12.22 -15.55 9.91
N SER A 216 11.10 -16.16 9.64
CA SER A 216 10.84 -16.82 8.38
C SER A 216 11.24 -15.92 7.22
N ARG A 217 12.09 -16.43 6.35
CA ARG A 217 12.22 -15.90 5.00
C ARG A 217 10.81 -15.64 4.51
N GLY A 218 10.52 -14.42 4.16
CA GLY A 218 9.18 -14.05 3.72
C GLY A 218 8.74 -14.91 2.56
N ASP A 219 8.07 -15.98 2.87
CA ASP A 219 7.34 -16.81 1.91
C ASP A 219 5.97 -16.22 1.62
N GLY A 220 5.80 -14.94 1.94
CA GLY A 220 4.51 -14.24 1.86
C GLY A 220 3.57 -14.54 3.04
N ARG A 221 4.03 -15.27 4.06
CA ARG A 221 3.19 -15.76 5.15
C ARG A 221 3.30 -14.99 6.46
N GLY A 222 3.94 -13.83 6.48
CA GLY A 222 4.15 -13.05 7.69
C GLY A 222 5.18 -13.66 8.65
N ASN A 223 5.49 -12.94 9.71
CA ASN A 223 6.42 -13.49 10.69
C ASN A 223 5.79 -14.65 11.50
N ALA A 224 6.64 -15.52 12.02
CA ALA A 224 6.23 -16.72 12.72
C ALA A 224 5.32 -16.44 13.93
N ASP A 225 5.45 -15.30 14.58
CA ASP A 225 4.74 -14.98 15.81
C ASP A 225 3.34 -14.39 15.57
N THR A 226 3.14 -13.72 14.43
CA THR A 226 1.85 -13.12 14.09
C THR A 226 1.11 -13.87 12.98
N ALA A 227 1.85 -14.63 12.19
CA ALA A 227 1.34 -15.23 10.98
C ALA A 227 1.10 -16.70 11.08
N SER A 228 1.87 -17.34 11.85
CA SER A 228 1.92 -18.76 11.73
C SER A 228 1.78 -19.43 13.07
N ALA A 229 0.56 -19.37 13.57
CA ALA A 229 0.07 -20.68 14.00
C ALA A 229 0.27 -21.58 12.77
N PRO A 230 1.04 -22.68 12.84
CA PRO A 230 1.22 -23.60 11.74
C PRO A 230 -0.15 -23.93 11.18
N GLY A 231 -0.38 -23.64 9.90
CA GLY A 231 -1.66 -23.91 9.28
C GLY A 231 -2.57 -22.71 9.03
N MET A 232 -2.09 -21.46 9.01
CA MET A 232 -2.86 -20.31 8.54
C MET A 232 -2.53 -19.96 7.10
N VAL A 233 -3.50 -19.47 6.36
CA VAL A 233 -3.36 -18.94 5.00
C VAL A 233 -3.80 -17.49 4.96
N LEU A 234 -3.15 -16.68 4.14
CA LEU A 234 -3.58 -15.33 3.85
C LEU A 234 -4.78 -15.39 2.90
N VAL A 235 -5.85 -14.70 3.26
CA VAL A 235 -7.01 -14.51 2.39
C VAL A 235 -7.10 -13.04 2.05
N SER A 236 -6.87 -12.73 0.80
CA SER A 236 -7.07 -11.40 0.23
C SER A 236 -8.40 -11.34 -0.50
N ASN A 237 -9.05 -10.20 -0.53
CA ASN A 237 -10.21 -10.00 -1.38
C ASN A 237 -10.02 -8.78 -2.27
N PHE A 238 -10.67 -8.81 -3.41
CA PHE A 238 -10.71 -7.72 -4.36
C PHE A 238 -12.14 -7.19 -4.45
N GLN A 239 -12.28 -5.85 -4.45
CA GLN A 239 -13.57 -5.16 -4.44
C GLN A 239 -13.72 -4.33 -5.71
N ARG A 240 -14.83 -4.54 -6.41
CA ARG A 240 -15.26 -3.76 -7.56
C ARG A 240 -16.77 -3.81 -7.68
N ASN A 241 -17.44 -2.66 -7.64
CA ASN A 241 -18.89 -2.53 -7.70
C ASN A 241 -19.62 -3.36 -6.61
N GLY A 242 -18.91 -3.64 -5.54
CA GLY A 242 -19.34 -4.45 -4.41
C GLY A 242 -18.17 -5.12 -3.73
N GLU A 243 -18.45 -5.92 -2.74
CA GLU A 243 -17.44 -6.59 -1.92
C GLU A 243 -17.84 -8.04 -1.59
N VAL A 244 -16.83 -8.83 -1.27
CA VAL A 244 -17.03 -10.14 -0.65
C VAL A 244 -16.76 -10.02 0.83
N LEU A 245 -17.74 -10.35 1.66
CA LEU A 245 -17.69 -10.30 3.12
C LEU A 245 -17.53 -11.70 3.71
N LEU A 246 -17.09 -11.76 4.95
CA LEU A 246 -17.28 -12.95 5.78
C LEU A 246 -18.76 -13.21 5.96
N SER A 247 -19.17 -14.46 6.20
CA SER A 247 -20.59 -14.84 6.36
C SER A 247 -21.32 -14.11 7.49
N ASN A 248 -20.58 -13.57 8.48
CA ASN A 248 -21.11 -12.73 9.55
C ASN A 248 -21.31 -11.27 9.15
N GLY A 249 -21.08 -10.91 7.88
CA GLY A 249 -21.18 -9.54 7.36
C GLY A 249 -19.98 -8.65 7.64
N GLN A 250 -18.90 -9.18 8.22
CA GLN A 250 -17.69 -8.42 8.47
C GLN A 250 -16.84 -8.36 7.19
N PRO A 251 -16.24 -7.19 6.85
CA PRO A 251 -15.31 -7.09 5.74
C PRO A 251 -14.01 -7.84 6.05
N PHE A 252 -13.36 -8.32 5.00
CA PHE A 252 -11.99 -8.78 5.12
C PHE A 252 -11.07 -7.58 5.39
N ASN A 253 -10.32 -7.67 6.46
CA ASN A 253 -9.21 -6.75 6.65
C ASN A 253 -8.04 -7.15 5.75
N VAL A 254 -7.27 -6.18 5.25
CA VAL A 254 -6.01 -6.48 4.57
C VAL A 254 -5.13 -7.30 5.54
N GLY A 255 -4.57 -8.39 5.03
CA GLY A 255 -3.82 -9.33 5.87
C GLY A 255 -4.68 -10.31 6.68
N PHE A 256 -5.98 -10.44 6.37
CA PHE A 256 -6.86 -11.43 7.02
C PHE A 256 -6.31 -12.85 6.84
N ARG A 257 -6.29 -13.62 7.92
CA ARG A 257 -5.80 -15.00 7.96
C ARG A 257 -6.88 -15.97 8.35
N HIS A 258 -6.85 -17.13 7.72
CA HIS A 258 -7.80 -18.20 7.93
C HIS A 258 -7.07 -19.54 8.16
N PRO A 259 -7.58 -20.45 8.98
CA PRO A 259 -6.97 -21.77 9.15
C PRO A 259 -6.85 -22.50 7.80
N ARG A 260 -5.65 -23.05 7.52
CA ARG A 260 -5.37 -23.83 6.31
C ARG A 260 -6.28 -25.05 6.24
N CYS A 261 -6.64 -25.46 5.04
CA CYS A 261 -7.49 -26.63 4.80
C CYS A 261 -8.81 -26.63 5.61
N THR A 262 -9.31 -25.44 5.94
CA THR A 262 -10.59 -25.27 6.63
C THR A 262 -11.54 -24.50 5.72
N PRO A 263 -12.79 -24.97 5.50
CA PRO A 263 -13.73 -24.26 4.64
C PRO A 263 -13.99 -22.84 5.11
N LEU A 264 -14.03 -21.88 4.19
CA LEU A 264 -14.30 -20.49 4.47
C LEU A 264 -15.65 -20.07 3.90
N ARG A 265 -16.54 -19.58 4.75
CA ARG A 265 -17.85 -19.11 4.32
C ARG A 265 -17.84 -17.60 4.10
N VAL A 266 -18.26 -17.20 2.89
CA VAL A 266 -18.23 -15.81 2.42
C VAL A 266 -19.56 -15.43 1.79
N LYS A 267 -19.80 -14.12 1.62
CA LYS A 267 -20.99 -13.60 0.95
C LYS A 267 -20.62 -12.41 0.07
N GLY A 268 -21.01 -12.45 -1.20
CA GLY A 268 -20.88 -11.32 -2.10
C GLY A 268 -22.01 -10.30 -1.92
N VAL A 269 -21.66 -9.02 -1.79
CA VAL A 269 -22.61 -7.91 -1.64
C VAL A 269 -22.30 -6.87 -2.71
N GLY A 270 -23.24 -6.64 -3.62
CA GLY A 270 -23.12 -5.59 -4.64
C GLY A 270 -23.38 -4.20 -4.05
N GLU A 271 -22.70 -3.20 -4.58
CA GLU A 271 -23.05 -1.79 -4.38
C GLU A 271 -24.41 -1.47 -5.00
N GLU A 272 -24.88 -0.23 -4.80
CA GLU A 272 -26.13 0.24 -5.41
C GLU A 272 -26.11 0.04 -6.93
N GLY A 273 -27.12 -0.62 -7.46
CA GLY A 273 -27.21 -0.96 -8.88
C GLY A 273 -26.50 -2.27 -9.28
N PHE A 274 -25.80 -2.95 -8.40
CA PHE A 274 -25.10 -4.20 -8.71
C PHE A 274 -25.59 -5.39 -7.88
N THR A 275 -25.38 -6.58 -8.42
CA THR A 275 -25.65 -7.86 -7.75
C THR A 275 -24.43 -8.78 -7.92
N CYS A 276 -24.05 -9.47 -6.85
CA CYS A 276 -23.03 -10.51 -6.94
C CYS A 276 -23.62 -11.75 -7.65
N THR A 277 -23.08 -12.10 -8.79
CA THR A 277 -23.51 -13.25 -9.61
C THR A 277 -22.54 -14.42 -9.57
N GLY A 278 -21.37 -14.23 -8.95
CA GLY A 278 -20.37 -15.27 -8.80
C GLY A 278 -19.23 -14.81 -7.89
N ILE A 279 -18.39 -15.75 -7.52
CA ILE A 279 -17.14 -15.51 -6.76
C ILE A 279 -16.03 -16.30 -7.43
N ILE A 280 -14.92 -15.62 -7.73
CA ILE A 280 -13.70 -16.26 -8.23
C ILE A 280 -12.74 -16.40 -7.04
N VAL A 281 -12.21 -17.61 -6.87
CA VAL A 281 -11.15 -17.90 -5.92
C VAL A 281 -9.88 -18.22 -6.68
N HIS A 282 -8.88 -17.37 -6.53
CA HIS A 282 -7.54 -17.61 -7.04
C HIS A 282 -6.74 -18.35 -5.96
N HIS A 283 -6.15 -19.47 -6.31
CA HIS A 283 -5.50 -20.40 -5.37
C HIS A 283 -4.27 -21.07 -5.96
N GLY A 284 -3.65 -21.96 -5.20
CA GLY A 284 -2.45 -22.67 -5.61
C GLY A 284 -1.18 -21.80 -5.55
N PRO A 285 -0.04 -22.28 -6.06
CA PRO A 285 1.21 -21.55 -6.04
C PRO A 285 1.10 -20.18 -6.70
N GLY A 286 1.35 -19.11 -5.93
CA GLY A 286 1.23 -17.73 -6.41
C GLY A 286 -0.20 -17.32 -6.80
N ALA A 287 -1.22 -18.03 -6.33
CA ALA A 287 -2.63 -17.82 -6.68
C ALA A 287 -2.88 -17.86 -8.20
N MET A 288 -2.18 -18.69 -8.92
CA MET A 288 -2.22 -18.77 -10.39
C MET A 288 -3.39 -19.59 -10.93
N LEU A 289 -3.98 -20.45 -10.12
CA LEU A 289 -5.17 -21.21 -10.48
C LEU A 289 -6.41 -20.44 -10.08
N SER A 290 -7.50 -20.57 -10.85
CA SER A 290 -8.75 -19.87 -10.56
C SER A 290 -9.92 -20.82 -10.64
N ARG A 291 -10.83 -20.73 -9.68
CA ARG A 291 -12.11 -21.43 -9.70
C ARG A 291 -13.24 -20.41 -9.58
N LEU A 292 -14.14 -20.42 -10.56
CA LEU A 292 -15.37 -19.64 -10.54
C LEU A 292 -16.47 -20.44 -9.84
N PHE A 293 -17.12 -19.82 -8.88
CA PHE A 293 -18.37 -20.26 -8.28
C PHE A 293 -19.49 -19.36 -8.81
N THR A 294 -20.55 -19.96 -9.27
CA THR A 294 -21.75 -19.29 -9.80
C THR A 294 -22.85 -19.25 -8.75
N GLN A 295 -23.98 -18.63 -9.08
CA GLN A 295 -25.14 -18.62 -8.18
C GLN A 295 -25.65 -20.02 -7.81
N GLU A 296 -25.40 -21.02 -8.64
CA GLU A 296 -25.76 -22.41 -8.38
C GLU A 296 -24.96 -23.04 -7.21
N ASP A 297 -23.79 -22.49 -6.94
CA ASP A 297 -22.92 -22.91 -5.83
C ASP A 297 -23.26 -22.21 -4.52
N PHE A 298 -24.13 -21.19 -4.55
CA PHE A 298 -24.47 -20.42 -3.37
C PHE A 298 -25.55 -21.15 -2.55
N LEU A 299 -25.44 -21.01 -1.24
CA LEU A 299 -26.44 -21.50 -0.32
C LEU A 299 -27.70 -20.62 -0.37
N ASP A 300 -28.82 -21.11 0.20
CA ASP A 300 -30.10 -20.40 0.22
C ASP A 300 -30.04 -19.00 0.81
N ASP A 301 -29.08 -18.73 1.71
CA ASP A 301 -28.84 -17.40 2.30
C ASP A 301 -27.92 -16.49 1.44
N GLY A 302 -27.55 -16.96 0.26
CA GLY A 302 -26.68 -16.26 -0.68
C GLY A 302 -25.20 -16.27 -0.31
N SER A 303 -24.79 -17.09 0.65
CA SER A 303 -23.37 -17.29 0.99
C SER A 303 -22.77 -18.45 0.17
N LEU A 304 -21.46 -18.42 0.01
CA LEU A 304 -20.65 -19.47 -0.61
C LEU A 304 -19.74 -20.10 0.45
N VAL A 305 -19.60 -21.42 0.40
CA VAL A 305 -18.54 -22.11 1.15
C VAL A 305 -17.39 -22.41 0.19
N ILE A 306 -16.27 -21.72 0.39
CA ILE A 306 -15.00 -22.02 -0.29
C ILE A 306 -14.46 -23.32 0.31
N PRO A 307 -14.28 -24.37 -0.51
CA PRO A 307 -13.89 -25.68 0.02
C PRO A 307 -12.43 -25.70 0.48
N ALA A 308 -12.17 -26.58 1.43
CA ALA A 308 -10.89 -26.70 2.15
C ALA A 308 -9.69 -26.91 1.24
N GLU A 309 -9.87 -27.65 0.14
CA GLU A 309 -8.80 -27.94 -0.83
C GLU A 309 -8.28 -26.69 -1.55
N LEU A 310 -9.05 -25.61 -1.64
CA LEU A 310 -8.57 -24.36 -2.21
C LEU A 310 -7.75 -23.52 -1.20
N LEU A 311 -7.83 -23.89 0.07
CA LEU A 311 -7.18 -23.19 1.21
C LEU A 311 -5.91 -23.91 1.68
N GLU A 312 -5.23 -24.61 0.77
CA GLU A 312 -3.92 -25.20 1.02
C GLU A 312 -2.78 -24.18 1.04
N GLY A 313 -2.99 -23.03 0.46
CA GLY A 313 -2.07 -21.89 0.38
C GLY A 313 -2.84 -20.58 0.42
N ASP A 314 -2.12 -19.48 0.29
CA ASP A 314 -2.70 -18.15 0.22
C ASP A 314 -3.66 -18.05 -0.96
N ILE A 315 -4.79 -17.42 -0.73
CA ILE A 315 -5.84 -17.24 -1.75
C ILE A 315 -6.21 -15.78 -1.91
N LEU A 316 -6.82 -15.51 -3.06
CA LEU A 316 -7.43 -14.24 -3.35
C LEU A 316 -8.88 -14.48 -3.81
N ILE A 317 -9.79 -13.68 -3.30
CA ILE A 317 -11.21 -13.77 -3.59
C ILE A 317 -11.64 -12.53 -4.38
N GLU A 318 -12.41 -12.74 -5.42
CA GLU A 318 -12.96 -11.69 -6.27
C GLU A 318 -14.45 -11.91 -6.50
N GLY A 319 -15.27 -10.88 -6.22
CA GLY A 319 -16.71 -10.91 -6.51
C GLY A 319 -17.00 -10.55 -7.97
N VAL A 320 -17.78 -11.36 -8.64
CA VAL A 320 -18.33 -11.05 -9.98
C VAL A 320 -19.61 -10.24 -9.78
N MET A 321 -19.51 -8.92 -9.98
CA MET A 321 -20.62 -7.99 -9.80
C MET A 321 -21.24 -7.68 -11.17
N THR A 322 -22.55 -7.89 -11.29
CA THR A 322 -23.31 -7.62 -12.51
C THR A 322 -24.32 -6.50 -12.25
N GLU A 323 -24.42 -5.57 -13.18
CA GLU A 323 -25.39 -4.48 -13.11
C GLU A 323 -26.83 -5.02 -13.10
N ARG A 324 -27.65 -4.51 -12.20
CA ARG A 324 -29.08 -4.84 -12.16
C ARG A 324 -29.78 -4.16 -13.34
N LYS A 325 -30.42 -4.94 -14.16
CA LYS A 325 -31.26 -4.45 -15.26
C LYS A 325 -32.58 -3.90 -14.76
#